data_69b03223cb7fab4f9a1703fd22667ce7
#
_entry.id   69b03223cb7fab4f9a1703fd22667ce7
#
_cell.length_a   1.000
_cell.length_b   1.000
_cell.length_c   1.000
_cell.angle_alpha   90.00
_cell.angle_beta   90.00
_cell.angle_gamma   90.00
#
_symmetry.space_group_name_H-M   'P 1'
#
loop_
_entity.id
_entity.type
_entity.pdbx_description
1 polymer ?
#
loop_
_entity_poly.entity_id
_entity_poly.type
_entity_poly.pdbx_seq_one_letter_code
_entity_poly.pdbx_strand_id
1 'polypeptide(L)'
;MTFERLRPLPAPDTLPALRTEYVHRCPAEGLGRDQPPPRILLLYGSLRDRSYSRLVVEECARLLQFFGCETRIFDPTDLPLPDQVAGDDHPAVAELREHSLWSEGQVWCSPERHGQITGIMKTQIDHLPLAMKGLRPTQGRTLAVMQVSAGSQSFNSVNSLRLLGRWMRMFTIPNQSSVAKAYEEFDEAGRMKPSSYYDRIVDVMEELVRFTILLRPHADQLVDRYSERKDRDEPVVTPVERARLANS
;
A
#
# COMPACT_ATOMS: atom_id res chain seq x y z
N MET A 1 3.55 -11.22 -19.40
CA MET A 1 2.39 -10.29 -19.43
C MET A 1 2.94 -8.88 -19.46
N THR A 2 2.49 -8.05 -20.38
CA THR A 2 2.74 -6.61 -20.36
C THR A 2 1.72 -5.98 -19.43
N PHE A 3 2.19 -5.30 -18.36
CA PHE A 3 1.32 -4.56 -17.44
C PHE A 3 0.96 -3.23 -18.09
N GLU A 4 -0.29 -3.07 -18.50
CA GLU A 4 -0.76 -1.88 -19.24
C GLU A 4 -1.19 -0.74 -18.30
N ARG A 5 -1.43 -1.06 -17.02
CA ARG A 5 -1.98 -0.11 -16.03
C ARG A 5 -1.00 0.32 -14.96
N LEU A 6 0.28 0.09 -15.18
CA LEU A 6 1.30 0.70 -14.35
C LEU A 6 1.57 2.12 -14.83
N ARG A 7 1.33 3.07 -13.93
CA ARG A 7 1.59 4.47 -14.22
C ARG A 7 3.08 4.77 -14.14
N PRO A 8 3.68 5.34 -15.17
CA PRO A 8 5.07 5.79 -15.10
C PRO A 8 5.19 6.90 -14.06
N LEU A 9 6.28 6.88 -13.28
CA LEU A 9 6.59 7.91 -12.30
C LEU A 9 7.38 9.04 -12.96
N PRO A 10 6.83 10.26 -13.09
CA PRO A 10 7.56 11.39 -13.63
C PRO A 10 8.70 11.81 -12.69
N ALA A 11 9.90 12.08 -13.24
CA ALA A 11 11.08 12.56 -12.51
C ALA A 11 11.36 11.78 -11.20
N PRO A 12 11.65 10.46 -11.29
CA PRO A 12 11.75 9.59 -10.12
C PRO A 12 12.89 10.00 -9.18
N ASP A 13 13.98 10.53 -9.71
CA ASP A 13 15.21 10.83 -8.97
C ASP A 13 15.22 12.23 -8.34
N THR A 14 14.10 12.97 -8.39
CA THR A 14 14.06 14.34 -7.86
C THR A 14 13.13 14.44 -6.64
N LEU A 15 13.64 14.95 -5.53
CA LEU A 15 12.92 15.17 -4.26
C LEU A 15 13.20 16.59 -3.73
N PRO A 16 12.72 17.65 -4.41
CA PRO A 16 13.12 19.04 -4.11
C PRO A 16 12.68 19.51 -2.71
N ALA A 17 11.66 18.90 -2.13
CA ALA A 17 11.20 19.23 -0.79
C ALA A 17 11.86 18.40 0.31
N LEU A 18 12.58 17.33 -0.04
CA LEU A 18 13.25 16.46 0.94
C LEU A 18 14.56 17.07 1.43
N ARG A 19 14.69 17.19 2.73
CA ARG A 19 15.94 17.55 3.39
C ARG A 19 16.70 16.29 3.79
N THR A 20 17.56 15.81 2.91
CA THR A 20 18.25 14.51 3.03
C THR A 20 19.14 14.40 4.26
N GLU A 21 19.61 15.53 4.82
CA GLU A 21 20.42 15.58 6.04
C GLU A 21 19.67 15.10 7.29
N TYR A 22 18.32 15.04 7.26
CA TYR A 22 17.49 14.53 8.35
C TYR A 22 16.97 13.11 8.11
N VAL A 23 17.19 12.57 6.92
CA VAL A 23 16.79 11.18 6.66
C VAL A 23 17.78 10.25 7.34
N HIS A 24 17.31 9.41 8.24
CA HIS A 24 18.13 8.29 8.72
C HIS A 24 18.54 7.43 7.53
N ARG A 25 19.71 6.77 7.63
CA ARG A 25 20.19 5.81 6.63
C ARG A 25 19.04 5.04 6.07
N CYS A 26 19.03 4.87 4.75
CA CYS A 26 17.93 4.25 4.01
C CYS A 26 17.32 3.10 4.82
N PRO A 27 16.03 3.15 5.16
CA PRO A 27 15.41 2.11 5.98
C PRO A 27 15.65 0.70 5.42
N ALA A 28 15.81 0.56 4.10
CA ALA A 28 16.14 -0.69 3.44
C ALA A 28 17.61 -1.11 3.58
N GLU A 29 18.54 -0.24 3.99
CA GLU A 29 19.94 -0.62 4.24
C GLU A 29 20.14 -1.57 5.43
N GLY A 30 19.12 -1.68 6.32
CA GLY A 30 19.09 -2.69 7.39
C GLY A 30 18.80 -4.11 6.90
N LEU A 31 18.40 -4.26 5.64
CA LEU A 31 18.34 -5.55 4.98
C LEU A 31 19.77 -6.02 4.70
N GLY A 32 20.11 -7.25 5.07
CA GLY A 32 21.37 -7.86 4.64
C GLY A 32 21.54 -7.69 3.12
N ARG A 33 22.77 -7.57 2.63
CA ARG A 33 23.10 -7.27 1.21
C ARG A 33 22.40 -8.19 0.20
N ASP A 34 21.90 -9.34 0.63
CA ASP A 34 21.26 -10.37 -0.21
C ASP A 34 19.72 -10.34 -0.16
N GLN A 35 19.10 -9.37 0.52
CA GLN A 35 17.64 -9.27 0.60
C GLN A 35 17.09 -8.42 -0.55
N PRO A 36 16.03 -8.87 -1.24
CA PRO A 36 15.42 -8.09 -2.31
C PRO A 36 14.77 -6.81 -1.76
N PRO A 37 14.68 -5.74 -2.58
CA PRO A 37 13.98 -4.52 -2.21
C PRO A 37 12.54 -4.80 -1.74
N PRO A 38 12.02 -4.05 -0.73
CA PRO A 38 10.61 -4.10 -0.39
C PRO A 38 9.73 -3.69 -1.58
N ARG A 39 8.66 -4.43 -1.82
CA ARG A 39 7.75 -4.23 -2.95
C ARG A 39 6.48 -3.55 -2.49
N ILE A 40 6.24 -2.33 -2.96
CA ILE A 40 5.13 -1.48 -2.51
C ILE A 40 4.20 -1.16 -3.66
N LEU A 41 2.91 -1.51 -3.52
CA LEU A 41 1.84 -1.12 -4.42
C LEU A 41 1.18 0.17 -3.91
N LEU A 42 0.95 1.12 -4.83
CA LEU A 42 0.32 2.40 -4.49
C LEU A 42 -1.00 2.56 -5.27
N LEU A 43 -2.07 2.87 -4.52
CA LEU A 43 -3.42 3.09 -5.05
C LEU A 43 -3.88 4.52 -4.76
N TYR A 44 -4.55 5.14 -5.74
CA TYR A 44 -5.13 6.48 -5.60
C TYR A 44 -6.60 6.53 -6.01
N GLY A 45 -7.36 7.44 -5.43
CA GLY A 45 -8.82 7.45 -5.50
C GLY A 45 -9.43 8.52 -6.42
N SER A 46 -8.78 8.93 -7.54
CA SER A 46 -9.35 9.97 -8.41
C SER A 46 -8.85 9.87 -9.85
N LEU A 47 -9.77 9.98 -10.81
CA LEU A 47 -9.49 9.99 -12.26
C LEU A 47 -9.39 11.41 -12.85
N ARG A 48 -9.34 12.47 -12.03
CA ARG A 48 -9.18 13.84 -12.55
C ARG A 48 -7.78 14.03 -13.13
N ASP A 49 -7.64 14.83 -14.19
CA ASP A 49 -6.35 15.15 -14.82
C ASP A 49 -5.35 15.70 -13.79
N ARG A 50 -5.77 16.65 -12.95
CA ARG A 50 -5.01 17.11 -11.81
C ARG A 50 -5.55 16.47 -10.52
N SER A 51 -5.21 15.21 -10.31
CA SER A 51 -5.61 14.44 -9.12
C SER A 51 -4.60 14.60 -7.99
N TYR A 52 -4.96 15.32 -6.92
CA TYR A 52 -4.07 15.49 -5.76
C TYR A 52 -3.77 14.19 -5.02
N SER A 53 -4.70 13.24 -4.98
CA SER A 53 -4.41 11.92 -4.40
C SER A 53 -3.39 11.14 -5.24
N ARG A 54 -3.39 11.29 -6.58
CA ARG A 54 -2.35 10.77 -7.44
C ARG A 54 -1.01 11.46 -7.20
N LEU A 55 -0.99 12.79 -7.14
CA LEU A 55 0.24 13.55 -6.89
C LEU A 55 0.88 13.19 -5.55
N VAL A 56 0.08 12.98 -4.47
CA VAL A 56 0.57 12.45 -3.19
C VAL A 56 1.19 11.06 -3.38
N VAL A 57 0.51 10.16 -4.09
CA VAL A 57 1.00 8.80 -4.36
C VAL A 57 2.30 8.81 -5.17
N GLU A 58 2.43 9.71 -6.14
CA GLU A 58 3.67 9.90 -6.90
C GLU A 58 4.81 10.40 -6.01
N GLU A 59 4.57 11.32 -5.05
CA GLU A 59 5.60 11.71 -4.06
C GLU A 59 5.95 10.56 -3.12
N CYS A 60 4.96 9.79 -2.66
CA CYS A 60 5.21 8.57 -1.88
C CYS A 60 6.09 7.58 -2.65
N ALA A 61 5.82 7.37 -3.93
CA ALA A 61 6.61 6.45 -4.77
C ALA A 61 8.07 6.92 -4.89
N ARG A 62 8.32 8.23 -5.10
CA ARG A 62 9.68 8.80 -5.14
C ARG A 62 10.42 8.61 -3.81
N LEU A 63 9.76 8.88 -2.69
CA LEU A 63 10.32 8.65 -1.36
C LEU A 63 10.64 7.17 -1.12
N LEU A 64 9.72 6.28 -1.48
CA LEU A 64 9.92 4.84 -1.34
C LEU A 64 11.08 4.33 -2.21
N GLN A 65 11.21 4.82 -3.46
CA GLN A 65 12.37 4.50 -4.31
C GLN A 65 13.68 5.04 -3.74
N PHE A 66 13.66 6.26 -3.21
CA PHE A 66 14.80 6.83 -2.49
C PHE A 66 15.19 5.99 -1.25
N PHE A 67 14.20 5.39 -0.57
CA PHE A 67 14.42 4.45 0.55
C PHE A 67 14.77 3.03 0.10
N GLY A 68 14.97 2.79 -1.19
CA GLY A 68 15.41 1.49 -1.73
C GLY A 68 14.28 0.49 -1.97
N CYS A 69 13.03 0.93 -2.11
CA CYS A 69 11.90 0.07 -2.43
C CYS A 69 11.66 -0.03 -3.95
N GLU A 70 11.11 -1.16 -4.39
CA GLU A 70 10.46 -1.29 -5.70
C GLU A 70 9.00 -0.86 -5.58
N THR A 71 8.54 0.02 -6.49
CA THR A 71 7.19 0.60 -6.43
C THR A 71 6.40 0.36 -7.69
N ARG A 72 5.08 0.15 -7.53
CA ARG A 72 4.12 0.11 -8.63
C ARG A 72 2.94 1.02 -8.29
N ILE A 73 2.61 1.94 -9.19
CA ILE A 73 1.42 2.78 -9.09
C ILE A 73 0.37 2.22 -10.04
N PHE A 74 -0.74 1.72 -9.51
CA PHE A 74 -1.84 1.21 -10.32
C PHE A 74 -2.71 2.35 -10.83
N ASP A 75 -3.02 2.36 -12.14
CA ASP A 75 -3.97 3.30 -12.75
C ASP A 75 -5.38 2.70 -12.72
N PRO A 76 -6.33 3.28 -11.95
CA PRO A 76 -7.69 2.78 -11.86
C PRO A 76 -8.60 3.19 -13.04
N THR A 77 -8.05 3.82 -14.10
CA THR A 77 -8.81 4.13 -15.31
C THR A 77 -9.37 2.84 -15.92
N ASP A 78 -10.62 2.88 -16.35
CA ASP A 78 -11.36 1.75 -16.94
C ASP A 78 -11.56 0.53 -16.01
N LEU A 79 -11.32 0.69 -14.71
CA LEU A 79 -11.68 -0.34 -13.76
C LEU A 79 -13.22 -0.40 -13.62
N PRO A 80 -13.88 -1.52 -13.97
CA PRO A 80 -15.35 -1.62 -13.91
C PRO A 80 -15.83 -1.60 -12.47
N LEU A 81 -17.12 -1.34 -12.26
CA LEU A 81 -17.73 -1.57 -10.96
C LEU A 81 -17.79 -3.09 -10.67
N PRO A 82 -17.65 -3.51 -9.39
CA PRO A 82 -17.63 -4.93 -9.02
C PRO A 82 -18.85 -5.73 -9.55
N ASP A 83 -20.05 -5.12 -9.55
CA ASP A 83 -21.27 -5.76 -10.00
C ASP A 83 -21.39 -5.89 -11.54
N GLN A 84 -20.46 -5.28 -12.28
CA GLN A 84 -20.47 -5.32 -13.77
C GLN A 84 -19.62 -6.46 -14.34
N VAL A 85 -18.82 -7.12 -13.52
CA VAL A 85 -17.91 -8.18 -13.97
C VAL A 85 -17.92 -9.35 -13.01
N ALA A 86 -17.79 -10.56 -13.54
CA ALA A 86 -17.65 -11.78 -12.74
C ALA A 86 -16.15 -12.12 -12.57
N GLY A 87 -15.69 -12.11 -11.34
CA GLY A 87 -14.35 -12.62 -11.01
C GLY A 87 -13.19 -11.94 -11.73
N ASP A 88 -12.35 -12.74 -12.39
CA ASP A 88 -11.10 -12.32 -13.05
C ASP A 88 -11.29 -11.99 -14.55
N ASP A 89 -12.52 -11.95 -15.04
CA ASP A 89 -12.79 -11.87 -16.49
C ASP A 89 -12.40 -10.52 -17.10
N HIS A 90 -12.13 -9.50 -16.29
CA HIS A 90 -11.70 -8.19 -16.77
C HIS A 90 -10.18 -7.98 -16.59
N PRO A 91 -9.42 -7.63 -17.65
CA PRO A 91 -7.97 -7.50 -17.59
C PRO A 91 -7.47 -6.54 -16.50
N ALA A 92 -8.17 -5.40 -16.28
CA ALA A 92 -7.80 -4.45 -15.24
C ALA A 92 -7.94 -5.02 -13.82
N VAL A 93 -8.95 -5.89 -13.61
CA VAL A 93 -9.17 -6.57 -12.31
C VAL A 93 -8.07 -7.60 -12.08
N ALA A 94 -7.77 -8.40 -13.09
CA ALA A 94 -6.69 -9.40 -13.01
C ALA A 94 -5.34 -8.73 -12.70
N GLU A 95 -5.01 -7.63 -13.40
CA GLU A 95 -3.78 -6.87 -13.19
C GLU A 95 -3.70 -6.26 -11.79
N LEU A 96 -4.77 -5.65 -11.27
CA LEU A 96 -4.83 -5.13 -9.90
C LEU A 96 -4.54 -6.22 -8.87
N ARG A 97 -5.14 -7.39 -9.03
CA ARG A 97 -4.94 -8.54 -8.13
C ARG A 97 -3.52 -9.08 -8.17
N GLU A 98 -2.94 -9.14 -9.36
CA GLU A 98 -1.54 -9.55 -9.53
C GLU A 98 -0.57 -8.57 -8.85
N HIS A 99 -0.79 -7.26 -9.00
CA HIS A 99 0.01 -6.25 -8.31
C HIS A 99 -0.16 -6.32 -6.79
N SER A 100 -1.38 -6.60 -6.32
CA SER A 100 -1.61 -6.81 -4.88
C SER A 100 -0.88 -8.05 -4.37
N LEU A 101 -0.89 -9.15 -5.10
CA LEU A 101 -0.13 -10.37 -4.75
C LEU A 101 1.38 -10.14 -4.78
N TRP A 102 1.87 -9.36 -5.73
CA TRP A 102 3.29 -9.02 -5.84
C TRP A 102 3.78 -8.17 -4.65
N SER A 103 2.94 -7.30 -4.09
CA SER A 103 3.32 -6.34 -3.05
C SER A 103 3.56 -7.00 -1.70
N GLU A 104 4.43 -6.41 -0.88
CA GLU A 104 4.62 -6.72 0.55
C GLU A 104 4.00 -5.64 1.44
N GLY A 105 3.88 -4.43 0.89
CA GLY A 105 3.18 -3.31 1.51
C GLY A 105 2.38 -2.52 0.48
N GLN A 106 1.44 -1.70 0.97
CA GLN A 106 0.61 -0.86 0.11
C GLN A 106 0.46 0.55 0.68
N VAL A 107 0.25 1.51 -0.21
CA VAL A 107 -0.16 2.88 0.11
C VAL A 107 -1.53 3.13 -0.51
N TRP A 108 -2.51 3.51 0.29
CA TRP A 108 -3.84 3.89 -0.17
C TRP A 108 -4.08 5.37 0.09
N CYS A 109 -4.28 6.17 -0.96
CA CYS A 109 -4.57 7.60 -0.86
C CYS A 109 -5.89 7.94 -1.54
N SER A 110 -6.90 8.36 -0.76
CA SER A 110 -8.21 8.76 -1.28
C SER A 110 -8.42 10.27 -1.11
N PRO A 111 -9.02 10.95 -2.10
CA PRO A 111 -9.68 12.21 -1.78
C PRO A 111 -10.82 11.98 -0.79
N GLU A 112 -11.02 12.92 0.12
CA GLU A 112 -12.24 12.96 0.90
C GLU A 112 -13.37 13.61 0.08
N ARG A 113 -14.48 12.89 -0.06
CA ARG A 113 -15.69 13.37 -0.71
C ARG A 113 -16.88 13.13 0.20
N HIS A 114 -17.54 14.21 0.65
CA HIS A 114 -18.69 14.10 1.57
C HIS A 114 -18.38 13.26 2.83
N GLY A 115 -17.22 13.49 3.43
CA GLY A 115 -16.79 12.80 4.64
C GLY A 115 -16.40 11.31 4.45
N GLN A 116 -16.19 10.87 3.18
CA GLN A 116 -15.88 9.45 2.89
C GLN A 116 -14.82 9.32 1.79
N ILE A 117 -14.29 8.10 1.65
CA ILE A 117 -13.47 7.70 0.50
C ILE A 117 -14.28 7.82 -0.79
N THR A 118 -13.59 7.98 -1.90
CA THR A 118 -14.26 8.03 -3.21
C THR A 118 -14.69 6.63 -3.68
N GLY A 119 -15.69 6.59 -4.58
CA GLY A 119 -16.08 5.36 -5.28
C GLY A 119 -14.90 4.72 -6.03
N ILE A 120 -14.02 5.53 -6.64
CA ILE A 120 -12.81 5.03 -7.34
C ILE A 120 -11.88 4.25 -6.39
N MET A 121 -11.66 4.76 -5.17
CA MET A 121 -10.85 4.03 -4.17
C MET A 121 -11.57 2.76 -3.71
N LYS A 122 -12.87 2.86 -3.42
CA LYS A 122 -13.66 1.71 -2.95
C LYS A 122 -13.73 0.61 -4.00
N THR A 123 -13.94 0.94 -5.27
CA THR A 123 -13.95 -0.02 -6.39
C THR A 123 -12.65 -0.83 -6.46
N GLN A 124 -11.49 -0.19 -6.34
CA GLN A 124 -10.21 -0.91 -6.31
C GLN A 124 -10.16 -1.93 -5.17
N ILE A 125 -10.58 -1.53 -3.97
CA ILE A 125 -10.57 -2.42 -2.79
C ILE A 125 -11.59 -3.55 -2.95
N ASP A 126 -12.76 -3.28 -3.51
CA ASP A 126 -13.83 -4.27 -3.69
C ASP A 126 -13.47 -5.36 -4.73
N HIS A 127 -12.57 -5.06 -5.66
CA HIS A 127 -12.02 -6.05 -6.57
C HIS A 127 -10.95 -6.97 -5.96
N LEU A 128 -10.45 -6.66 -4.76
CA LEU A 128 -9.45 -7.47 -4.07
C LEU A 128 -10.13 -8.50 -3.15
N PRO A 129 -10.18 -9.79 -3.50
CA PRO A 129 -10.80 -10.80 -2.65
C PRO A 129 -9.91 -11.10 -1.43
N LEU A 130 -10.52 -11.54 -0.34
CA LEU A 130 -9.79 -11.98 0.86
C LEU A 130 -8.97 -13.25 0.61
N ALA A 131 -9.46 -14.11 -0.29
CA ALA A 131 -8.74 -15.30 -0.73
C ALA A 131 -9.10 -15.60 -2.20
N MET A 132 -8.11 -16.06 -2.97
CA MET A 132 -8.22 -16.42 -4.37
C MET A 132 -7.38 -17.65 -4.63
N LYS A 133 -8.03 -18.83 -4.79
CA LYS A 133 -7.35 -20.12 -5.04
C LYS A 133 -6.17 -20.38 -4.06
N GLY A 134 -6.39 -20.13 -2.77
CA GLY A 134 -5.38 -20.27 -1.72
C GLY A 134 -4.41 -19.09 -1.58
N LEU A 135 -4.40 -18.16 -2.53
CA LEU A 135 -3.63 -16.91 -2.45
C LEU A 135 -4.39 -15.84 -1.69
N ARG A 136 -3.67 -14.91 -1.08
CA ARG A 136 -4.22 -13.84 -0.24
C ARG A 136 -3.68 -12.48 -0.72
N PRO A 137 -4.42 -11.76 -1.57
CA PRO A 137 -3.92 -10.54 -2.20
C PRO A 137 -3.54 -9.42 -1.22
N THR A 138 -4.19 -9.36 -0.06
CA THR A 138 -4.01 -8.27 0.92
C THR A 138 -3.51 -8.76 2.28
N GLN A 139 -3.91 -9.95 2.70
CA GLN A 139 -3.63 -10.44 4.05
C GLN A 139 -2.11 -10.57 4.31
N GLY A 140 -1.69 -10.07 5.48
CA GLY A 140 -0.28 -10.13 5.91
C GLY A 140 0.60 -8.99 5.37
N ARG A 141 0.04 -8.11 4.51
CA ARG A 141 0.77 -6.96 3.97
C ARG A 141 0.65 -5.77 4.89
N THR A 142 1.67 -4.92 4.89
CA THR A 142 1.62 -3.61 5.56
C THR A 142 0.80 -2.62 4.75
N LEU A 143 0.20 -1.63 5.43
CA LEU A 143 -0.63 -0.61 4.79
C LEU A 143 -0.38 0.76 5.42
N ALA A 144 -0.04 1.74 4.58
CA ALA A 144 -0.12 3.16 4.89
C ALA A 144 -1.39 3.77 4.29
N VAL A 145 -2.10 4.59 5.06
CA VAL A 145 -3.34 5.25 4.63
C VAL A 145 -3.19 6.77 4.64
N MET A 146 -3.70 7.40 3.59
CA MET A 146 -3.64 8.85 3.40
C MET A 146 -4.93 9.39 2.80
N GLN A 147 -5.18 10.67 3.03
CA GLN A 147 -6.25 11.40 2.35
C GLN A 147 -5.80 12.78 1.89
N VAL A 148 -6.51 13.31 0.91
CA VAL A 148 -6.44 14.71 0.49
C VAL A 148 -7.82 15.34 0.55
N SER A 149 -7.91 16.62 0.92
CA SER A 149 -9.15 17.38 0.92
C SER A 149 -8.96 18.77 0.32
N ALA A 150 -10.06 19.37 -0.19
CA ALA A 150 -10.06 20.74 -0.66
C ALA A 150 -10.39 21.76 0.46
N GLY A 151 -10.99 21.27 1.55
CA GLY A 151 -11.36 22.08 2.70
C GLY A 151 -10.37 22.04 3.84
N SER A 152 -10.87 22.31 5.04
CA SER A 152 -10.11 22.16 6.28
C SER A 152 -9.67 20.71 6.52
N GLN A 153 -8.72 20.53 7.41
CA GLN A 153 -8.24 19.19 7.75
C GLN A 153 -9.37 18.32 8.33
N SER A 154 -9.45 17.11 7.82
CA SER A 154 -10.35 16.06 8.25
C SER A 154 -9.59 14.74 8.32
N PHE A 155 -10.14 13.74 9.00
CA PHE A 155 -9.58 12.40 9.11
C PHE A 155 -10.59 11.30 8.74
N ASN A 156 -11.73 11.66 8.18
CA ASN A 156 -12.82 10.72 7.92
C ASN A 156 -12.41 9.63 6.91
N SER A 157 -11.78 10.03 5.80
CA SER A 157 -11.34 9.06 4.79
C SER A 157 -10.20 8.17 5.29
N VAL A 158 -9.20 8.67 6.02
CA VAL A 158 -8.16 7.81 6.61
C VAL A 158 -8.74 6.86 7.65
N ASN A 159 -9.72 7.28 8.45
CA ASN A 159 -10.40 6.39 9.39
C ASN A 159 -11.17 5.28 8.65
N SER A 160 -11.84 5.62 7.56
CA SER A 160 -12.51 4.65 6.69
C SER A 160 -11.50 3.68 6.04
N LEU A 161 -10.36 4.18 5.56
CA LEU A 161 -9.30 3.33 4.99
C LEU A 161 -8.68 2.41 6.06
N ARG A 162 -8.50 2.87 7.31
CA ARG A 162 -8.06 2.01 8.42
C ARG A 162 -9.03 0.87 8.69
N LEU A 163 -10.34 1.18 8.70
CA LEU A 163 -11.38 0.17 8.87
C LEU A 163 -11.33 -0.87 7.74
N LEU A 164 -11.16 -0.42 6.49
CA LEU A 164 -11.02 -1.30 5.34
C LEU A 164 -9.72 -2.11 5.42
N GLY A 165 -8.59 -1.51 5.79
CA GLY A 165 -7.32 -2.22 5.96
C GLY A 165 -7.44 -3.35 6.98
N ARG A 166 -8.11 -3.11 8.12
CA ARG A 166 -8.44 -4.15 9.11
C ARG A 166 -9.33 -5.25 8.50
N TRP A 167 -10.37 -4.87 7.74
CA TRP A 167 -11.24 -5.84 7.10
C TRP A 167 -10.51 -6.69 6.08
N MET A 168 -9.62 -6.06 5.29
CA MET A 168 -8.76 -6.72 4.32
C MET A 168 -7.58 -7.48 4.95
N ARG A 169 -7.50 -7.50 6.30
CA ARG A 169 -6.50 -8.22 7.11
C ARG A 169 -5.06 -7.76 6.86
N MET A 170 -4.90 -6.47 6.61
CA MET A 170 -3.60 -5.83 6.46
C MET A 170 -3.08 -5.29 7.80
N PHE A 171 -1.77 -5.16 7.92
CA PHE A 171 -1.12 -4.49 9.04
C PHE A 171 -1.05 -2.99 8.75
N THR A 172 -2.11 -2.26 9.10
CA THR A 172 -2.14 -0.81 8.93
C THR A 172 -1.21 -0.15 9.95
N ILE A 173 -0.17 0.54 9.45
CA ILE A 173 0.82 1.20 10.32
C ILE A 173 0.19 2.29 11.18
N PRO A 174 0.75 2.63 12.36
CA PRO A 174 0.20 3.65 13.25
C PRO A 174 0.09 5.02 12.60
N ASN A 175 1.13 5.44 11.85
CA ASN A 175 1.18 6.75 11.24
C ASN A 175 0.24 6.88 10.02
N GLN A 176 -0.22 8.10 9.76
CA GLN A 176 -1.11 8.41 8.63
C GLN A 176 -0.95 9.87 8.21
N SER A 177 -1.41 10.22 7.00
CA SER A 177 -1.40 11.60 6.52
C SER A 177 -2.77 12.07 6.06
N SER A 178 -3.09 13.33 6.36
CA SER A 178 -4.28 14.03 5.85
C SER A 178 -3.86 15.42 5.37
N VAL A 179 -3.82 15.60 4.04
CA VAL A 179 -3.39 16.84 3.39
C VAL A 179 -4.64 17.70 3.14
N ALA A 180 -4.84 18.73 3.97
CA ALA A 180 -5.89 19.71 3.78
C ALA A 180 -5.50 20.70 2.68
N LYS A 181 -6.49 21.32 2.02
CA LYS A 181 -6.29 22.30 0.95
C LYS A 181 -5.21 21.85 -0.04
N ALA A 182 -5.28 20.60 -0.46
CA ALA A 182 -4.23 19.97 -1.25
C ALA A 182 -3.80 20.78 -2.50
N TYR A 183 -4.67 21.65 -3.02
CA TYR A 183 -4.36 22.54 -4.13
C TYR A 183 -3.31 23.62 -3.80
N GLU A 184 -3.09 23.93 -2.51
CA GLU A 184 -2.04 24.86 -2.04
C GLU A 184 -0.68 24.17 -1.90
N GLU A 185 -0.68 22.85 -1.72
CA GLU A 185 0.51 22.05 -1.37
C GLU A 185 1.36 21.60 -2.58
N PHE A 186 0.86 21.78 -3.80
CA PHE A 186 1.56 21.37 -5.02
C PHE A 186 1.83 22.56 -5.94
N ASP A 187 2.99 22.55 -6.59
CA ASP A 187 3.35 23.48 -7.64
C ASP A 187 2.66 23.13 -8.98
N GLU A 188 2.90 23.94 -10.01
CA GLU A 188 2.33 23.72 -11.36
C GLU A 188 2.79 22.42 -12.00
N ALA A 189 4.04 21.99 -11.72
CA ALA A 189 4.60 20.73 -12.19
C ALA A 189 4.07 19.51 -11.44
N GLY A 190 3.20 19.71 -10.42
CA GLY A 190 2.63 18.64 -9.61
C GLY A 190 3.57 18.12 -8.53
N ARG A 191 4.63 18.86 -8.17
CA ARG A 191 5.54 18.49 -7.09
C ARG A 191 5.07 19.09 -5.78
N MET A 192 5.15 18.30 -4.72
CA MET A 192 4.77 18.78 -3.40
C MET A 192 5.79 19.79 -2.87
N LYS A 193 5.29 20.89 -2.32
CA LYS A 193 6.10 21.95 -1.73
C LYS A 193 6.62 21.53 -0.35
N PRO A 194 7.75 22.11 0.13
CA PRO A 194 8.16 21.95 1.52
C PRO A 194 7.06 22.44 2.47
N SER A 195 6.57 21.55 3.33
CA SER A 195 5.51 21.84 4.30
C SER A 195 5.45 20.76 5.38
N SER A 196 4.74 21.03 6.46
CA SER A 196 4.48 20.03 7.50
C SER A 196 3.68 18.82 6.99
N TYR A 197 2.93 18.98 5.91
CA TYR A 197 2.26 17.85 5.25
C TYR A 197 3.25 16.97 4.48
N TYR A 198 4.24 17.58 3.81
CA TYR A 198 5.32 16.85 3.17
C TYR A 198 6.13 16.06 4.20
N ASP A 199 6.56 16.71 5.28
CA ASP A 199 7.30 16.07 6.37
C ASP A 199 6.53 14.87 6.94
N ARG A 200 5.22 15.03 7.12
CA ARG A 200 4.34 13.92 7.57
C ARG A 200 4.32 12.75 6.57
N ILE A 201 4.35 13.02 5.27
CA ILE A 201 4.42 11.95 4.26
C ILE A 201 5.76 11.23 4.33
N VAL A 202 6.86 11.94 4.55
CA VAL A 202 8.19 11.32 4.78
C VAL A 202 8.14 10.38 5.97
N ASP A 203 7.64 10.84 7.13
CA ASP A 203 7.49 10.01 8.34
C ASP A 203 6.69 8.73 8.06
N VAL A 204 5.57 8.85 7.34
CA VAL A 204 4.70 7.70 7.01
C VAL A 204 5.40 6.72 6.09
N MET A 205 6.17 7.20 5.11
CA MET A 205 6.90 6.31 4.19
C MET A 205 8.07 5.61 4.88
N GLU A 206 8.84 6.31 5.73
CA GLU A 206 9.88 5.66 6.55
C GLU A 206 9.30 4.56 7.44
N GLU A 207 8.19 4.86 8.13
CA GLU A 207 7.52 3.90 9.00
C GLU A 207 7.00 2.69 8.22
N LEU A 208 6.38 2.90 7.04
CA LEU A 208 5.91 1.82 6.18
C LEU A 208 7.05 0.87 5.80
N VAL A 209 8.19 1.41 5.38
CA VAL A 209 9.35 0.59 5.00
C VAL A 209 9.85 -0.23 6.18
N ARG A 210 9.99 0.40 7.36
CA ARG A 210 10.45 -0.28 8.59
C ARG A 210 9.51 -1.43 8.98
N PHE A 211 8.19 -1.19 8.99
CA PHE A 211 7.21 -2.24 9.29
C PHE A 211 7.20 -3.36 8.23
N THR A 212 7.34 -3.01 6.95
CA THR A 212 7.40 -4.01 5.87
C THR A 212 8.59 -4.95 6.04
N ILE A 213 9.76 -4.38 6.34
CA ILE A 213 10.98 -5.16 6.59
C ILE A 213 10.86 -6.01 7.85
N LEU A 214 10.34 -5.42 8.93
CA LEU A 214 10.16 -6.10 10.23
C LEU A 214 9.24 -7.32 10.13
N LEU A 215 8.15 -7.20 9.37
CA LEU A 215 7.14 -8.25 9.26
C LEU A 215 7.47 -9.30 8.19
N ARG A 216 8.33 -8.98 7.21
CA ARG A 216 8.69 -9.87 6.10
C ARG A 216 9.07 -11.30 6.54
N PRO A 217 9.98 -11.52 7.52
CA PRO A 217 10.38 -12.88 7.92
C PRO A 217 9.26 -13.65 8.64
N HIS A 218 8.20 -12.98 9.05
CA HIS A 218 7.09 -13.57 9.79
C HIS A 218 5.78 -13.59 8.98
N ALA A 219 5.78 -13.13 7.73
CA ALA A 219 4.56 -12.94 6.94
C ALA A 219 3.69 -14.21 6.88
N ASP A 220 4.28 -15.37 6.62
CA ASP A 220 3.55 -16.64 6.55
C ASP A 220 2.97 -17.06 7.91
N GLN A 221 3.71 -16.82 9.00
CA GLN A 221 3.25 -17.15 10.36
C GLN A 221 2.09 -16.24 10.79
N LEU A 222 2.12 -14.96 10.38
CA LEU A 222 1.10 -13.97 10.74
C LEU A 222 -0.24 -14.19 10.01
N VAL A 223 -0.23 -14.93 8.92
CA VAL A 223 -1.45 -15.28 8.17
C VAL A 223 -1.95 -16.70 8.45
N ASP A 224 -1.15 -17.52 9.11
CA ASP A 224 -1.51 -18.89 9.48
C ASP A 224 -2.53 -18.90 10.64
N ARG A 225 -3.64 -19.62 10.49
CA ARG A 225 -4.75 -19.59 11.44
C ARG A 225 -5.15 -20.97 11.92
N TYR A 226 -5.44 -21.03 13.22
CA TYR A 226 -5.97 -22.22 13.88
C TYR A 226 -7.18 -22.83 13.17
N SER A 227 -8.19 -21.99 12.85
CA SER A 227 -9.43 -22.47 12.20
C SER A 227 -9.15 -23.12 10.85
N GLU A 228 -8.29 -22.51 10.04
CA GLU A 228 -7.96 -23.01 8.72
C GLU A 228 -7.12 -24.29 8.77
N ARG A 229 -6.18 -24.40 9.72
CA ARG A 229 -5.44 -25.66 9.95
C ARG A 229 -6.40 -26.77 10.40
N LYS A 230 -7.32 -26.46 11.32
CA LYS A 230 -8.34 -27.39 11.79
C LYS A 230 -9.24 -27.88 10.64
N ASP A 231 -9.68 -26.97 9.79
CA ASP A 231 -10.56 -27.28 8.65
C ASP A 231 -9.84 -28.17 7.59
N ARG A 232 -8.51 -28.06 7.51
CA ARG A 232 -7.68 -28.89 6.62
C ARG A 232 -7.11 -30.15 7.27
N ASP A 233 -7.41 -30.39 8.55
CA ASP A 233 -6.84 -31.45 9.37
C ASP A 233 -5.28 -31.43 9.37
N GLU A 234 -4.69 -30.23 9.51
CA GLU A 234 -3.24 -29.99 9.55
C GLU A 234 -2.80 -29.66 10.99
N PRO A 235 -2.48 -30.67 11.82
CA PRO A 235 -2.03 -30.42 13.18
C PRO A 235 -0.64 -29.78 13.20
N VAL A 236 -0.44 -28.80 14.08
CA VAL A 236 0.88 -28.20 14.29
C VAL A 236 1.71 -29.13 15.16
N VAL A 237 2.76 -29.67 14.60
CA VAL A 237 3.74 -30.47 15.35
C VAL A 237 4.51 -29.52 16.27
N THR A 238 4.45 -29.76 17.58
CA THR A 238 5.16 -28.96 18.58
C THR A 238 6.69 -29.10 18.40
N PRO A 239 7.49 -28.11 18.86
CA PRO A 239 8.96 -28.23 18.82
C PRO A 239 9.48 -29.53 19.46
N VAL A 240 8.82 -30.02 20.51
CA VAL A 240 9.19 -31.27 21.19
C VAL A 240 8.92 -32.50 20.31
N GLU A 241 7.78 -32.53 19.62
CA GLU A 241 7.41 -33.59 18.69
C GLU A 241 8.30 -33.58 17.45
N ARG A 242 8.67 -32.40 16.90
CA ARG A 242 9.64 -32.29 15.79
C ARG A 242 10.98 -32.84 16.18
N ALA A 243 11.49 -32.56 17.41
CA ALA A 243 12.74 -33.09 17.92
C ALA A 243 12.69 -34.61 18.07
N ARG A 244 11.53 -35.19 18.45
CA ARG A 244 11.34 -36.66 18.52
C ARG A 244 11.35 -37.30 17.14
N LEU A 245 10.62 -36.71 16.17
CA LEU A 245 10.55 -37.19 14.79
C LEU A 245 11.89 -37.10 14.04
N ALA A 246 12.73 -36.10 14.36
CA ALA A 246 14.06 -35.96 13.77
C ALA A 246 15.09 -36.93 14.33
N ASN A 247 14.79 -37.57 15.48
CA ASN A 247 15.68 -38.54 16.15
C ASN A 247 15.19 -40.02 16.05
N SER A 248 14.10 -40.24 15.30
CA SER A 248 13.56 -41.54 14.96
C SER A 248 13.87 -41.93 13.51
#